data_04611bd29bba52136b594255ea0577e6
#
_entry.id   04611bd29bba52136b594255ea0577e6
#
_cell.length_a   1.000
_cell.length_b   1.000
_cell.length_c   1.000
_cell.angle_alpha   90.00
_cell.angle_beta   90.00
_cell.angle_gamma   90.00
#
_symmetry.space_group_name_H-M   'P 1'
#
loop_
_entity.id
_entity.type
_entity.pdbx_description
1 polymer ?
#
loop_
_entity_poly.entity_id
_entity_poly.type
_entity_poly.pdbx_seq_one_letter_code
_entity_poly.pdbx_strand_id
1 'polypeptide(L)'
;VALLKTRARLLRDIRDFFHQRGVMEIETPLLSMAGNTDPEIQSTRTRDGRYLRTSPEFALKRLLATGSGDVYELGRVFRESEAGRSHNPEFTMLEWYRTGYSYYQLMDEVAALVRHIGRDKFSAWQVEKLTYRELFERYLGLDPCTADRAALASAAKRHDVGDIALSRRQWLDLLMSLVIQPALPGQQLTFVYDYPAEQAALARVRPDTPPVAERFELYLGRTELANGYQELTDATEQRQRFDAENELRSQRGLDVYRIEEHLVDTLEHGLPECAGVALGVDRLLMALSGAEDINEVIAFPASRA
;
A
#
# COMPACT_ATOMS: atom_id res chain seq x y z
N VAL A 1 -0.38 24.20 -16.36
CA VAL A 1 0.88 23.97 -17.10
C VAL A 1 2.06 23.77 -16.14
N ALA A 2 2.22 24.57 -15.06
CA ALA A 2 3.32 24.40 -14.11
C ALA A 2 3.34 23.00 -13.46
N LEU A 3 2.21 22.51 -12.96
CA LEU A 3 2.07 21.18 -12.36
C LEU A 3 2.35 20.04 -13.36
N LEU A 4 1.97 20.20 -14.63
CA LEU A 4 2.30 19.20 -15.67
C LEU A 4 3.82 19.10 -15.88
N LYS A 5 4.54 20.22 -15.85
CA LYS A 5 6.02 20.23 -15.92
C LYS A 5 6.64 19.57 -14.67
N THR A 6 6.08 19.83 -13.49
CA THR A 6 6.52 19.19 -12.23
C THR A 6 6.28 17.69 -12.29
N ARG A 7 5.11 17.24 -12.77
CA ARG A 7 4.81 15.82 -12.99
C ARG A 7 5.80 15.16 -13.94
N ALA A 8 6.07 15.80 -15.09
CA ALA A 8 7.00 15.26 -16.07
C ALA A 8 8.44 15.13 -15.52
N ARG A 9 8.86 16.06 -14.67
CA ARG A 9 10.13 15.99 -13.95
C ARG A 9 10.11 14.85 -12.92
N LEU A 10 9.06 14.75 -12.09
CA LEU A 10 8.89 13.69 -11.11
C LEU A 10 9.03 12.30 -11.74
N LEU A 11 8.32 12.04 -12.84
CA LEU A 11 8.39 10.75 -13.53
C LEU A 11 9.78 10.42 -14.06
N ARG A 12 10.53 11.43 -14.49
CA ARG A 12 11.94 11.27 -14.92
C ARG A 12 12.84 11.00 -13.73
N ASP A 13 12.72 11.80 -12.66
CA ASP A 13 13.55 11.66 -11.46
C ASP A 13 13.35 10.26 -10.81
N ILE A 14 12.12 9.68 -10.87
CA ILE A 14 11.86 8.29 -10.47
C ILE A 14 12.66 7.31 -11.33
N ARG A 15 12.59 7.44 -12.66
CA ARG A 15 13.32 6.54 -13.59
C ARG A 15 14.83 6.64 -13.41
N ASP A 16 15.35 7.85 -13.24
CA ASP A 16 16.79 8.10 -13.00
C ASP A 16 17.23 7.45 -11.68
N PHE A 17 16.40 7.49 -10.63
CA PHE A 17 16.68 6.85 -9.34
C PHE A 17 16.84 5.33 -9.46
N PHE A 18 15.94 4.66 -10.16
CA PHE A 18 15.98 3.21 -10.33
C PHE A 18 17.03 2.78 -11.35
N HIS A 19 17.22 3.53 -12.43
CA HIS A 19 18.28 3.28 -13.40
C HIS A 19 19.68 3.27 -12.75
N GLN A 20 19.96 4.25 -11.88
CA GLN A 20 21.22 4.33 -11.13
C GLN A 20 21.45 3.16 -10.16
N ARG A 21 20.39 2.44 -9.81
CA ARG A 21 20.42 1.28 -8.89
C ARG A 21 20.32 -0.06 -9.61
N GLY A 22 20.30 -0.05 -10.94
CA GLY A 22 20.21 -1.26 -11.75
C GLY A 22 18.87 -1.99 -11.62
N VAL A 23 17.79 -1.31 -11.19
CA VAL A 23 16.45 -1.88 -11.13
C VAL A 23 15.79 -1.73 -12.49
N MET A 24 15.25 -2.81 -13.03
CA MET A 24 14.71 -2.86 -14.40
C MET A 24 13.27 -2.34 -14.44
N GLU A 25 12.98 -1.38 -15.36
CA GLU A 25 11.59 -0.96 -15.64
C GLU A 25 10.86 -2.04 -16.42
N ILE A 26 9.66 -2.40 -15.95
CA ILE A 26 8.81 -3.41 -16.57
C ILE A 26 7.43 -2.81 -16.85
N GLU A 27 6.79 -3.27 -17.91
CA GLU A 27 5.39 -3.04 -18.19
C GLU A 27 4.62 -4.37 -18.08
N THR A 28 3.57 -4.40 -17.27
CA THR A 28 2.71 -5.56 -17.12
C THR A 28 1.29 -5.28 -17.65
N PRO A 29 0.49 -6.31 -17.97
CA PRO A 29 -0.84 -6.09 -18.52
C PRO A 29 -1.76 -5.27 -17.61
N LEU A 30 -2.51 -4.33 -18.20
CA LEU A 30 -3.56 -3.57 -17.49
C LEU A 30 -4.82 -4.40 -17.28
N LEU A 31 -5.03 -5.46 -18.07
CA LEU A 31 -6.19 -6.35 -18.01
C LEU A 31 -5.80 -7.70 -17.46
N SER A 32 -6.49 -8.14 -16.40
CA SER A 32 -6.33 -9.43 -15.76
C SER A 32 -7.59 -10.29 -15.87
N MET A 33 -7.42 -11.59 -15.78
CA MET A 33 -8.54 -12.55 -15.65
C MET A 33 -9.03 -12.69 -14.21
N ALA A 34 -8.24 -12.23 -13.24
CA ALA A 34 -8.56 -12.21 -11.81
C ALA A 34 -8.71 -10.77 -11.31
N GLY A 35 -9.62 -10.55 -10.36
CA GLY A 35 -9.73 -9.32 -9.59
C GLY A 35 -8.89 -9.40 -8.31
N ASN A 36 -8.79 -8.30 -7.59
CA ASN A 36 -8.15 -8.27 -6.27
C ASN A 36 -9.14 -8.79 -5.21
N THR A 37 -8.75 -9.81 -4.47
CA THR A 37 -9.62 -10.44 -3.46
C THR A 37 -9.76 -9.63 -2.17
N ASP A 38 -8.90 -8.64 -1.91
CA ASP A 38 -9.02 -7.76 -0.73
C ASP A 38 -10.41 -7.10 -0.71
N PRO A 39 -11.20 -7.28 0.37
CA PRO A 39 -12.55 -6.71 0.47
C PRO A 39 -12.61 -5.17 0.43
N GLU A 40 -11.53 -4.52 0.74
CA GLU A 40 -11.44 -3.05 0.74
C GLU A 40 -11.08 -2.49 -0.66
N ILE A 41 -10.70 -3.36 -1.61
CA ILE A 41 -10.32 -2.96 -2.97
C ILE A 41 -11.34 -3.49 -3.98
N GLN A 42 -11.97 -2.60 -4.75
CA GLN A 42 -12.89 -2.97 -5.81
C GLN A 42 -12.21 -2.89 -7.17
N SER A 43 -12.24 -4.01 -7.91
CA SER A 43 -11.69 -4.10 -9.27
C SER A 43 -12.75 -3.73 -10.30
N THR A 44 -12.42 -2.80 -11.19
CA THR A 44 -13.31 -2.43 -12.31
C THR A 44 -13.40 -3.58 -13.33
N ARG A 45 -14.61 -4.08 -13.56
CA ARG A 45 -14.87 -5.18 -14.49
C ARG A 45 -15.16 -4.68 -15.90
N THR A 46 -14.54 -5.27 -16.90
CA THR A 46 -14.80 -5.02 -18.31
C THR A 46 -16.00 -5.83 -18.81
N ARG A 47 -16.57 -5.45 -19.96
CA ARG A 47 -17.74 -6.14 -20.55
C ARG A 47 -17.43 -7.60 -20.93
N ASP A 48 -16.20 -7.92 -21.28
CA ASP A 48 -15.74 -9.28 -21.62
C ASP A 48 -15.32 -10.13 -20.39
N GLY A 49 -15.56 -9.61 -19.19
CA GLY A 49 -15.40 -10.33 -17.93
C GLY A 49 -13.99 -10.29 -17.35
N ARG A 50 -13.08 -9.53 -17.93
CA ARG A 50 -11.75 -9.24 -17.35
C ARG A 50 -11.84 -8.08 -16.36
N TYR A 51 -10.73 -7.81 -15.67
CA TYR A 51 -10.62 -6.74 -14.68
C TYR A 51 -9.46 -5.81 -15.03
N LEU A 52 -9.67 -4.52 -14.82
CA LEU A 52 -8.57 -3.56 -14.78
C LEU A 52 -7.78 -3.79 -13.49
N ARG A 53 -6.46 -3.84 -13.60
CA ARG A 53 -5.58 -4.12 -12.45
C ARG A 53 -5.65 -3.03 -11.38
N THR A 54 -5.64 -3.43 -10.14
CA THR A 54 -5.56 -2.54 -8.96
C THR A 54 -4.12 -2.29 -8.51
N SER A 55 -3.18 -3.12 -8.99
CA SER A 55 -1.73 -3.12 -8.78
C SER A 55 -1.07 -4.03 -9.82
N PRO A 56 0.19 -3.86 -10.19
CA PRO A 56 0.97 -4.81 -10.98
C PRO A 56 1.54 -5.99 -10.17
N GLU A 57 1.32 -6.08 -8.85
CA GLU A 57 1.94 -6.99 -7.90
C GLU A 57 2.02 -8.44 -8.38
N PHE A 58 0.87 -9.01 -8.77
CA PHE A 58 0.81 -10.43 -9.15
C PHE A 58 1.69 -10.74 -10.38
N ALA A 59 1.73 -9.83 -11.34
CA ALA A 59 2.56 -10.01 -12.53
C ALA A 59 4.05 -9.79 -12.23
N LEU A 60 4.41 -8.80 -11.40
CA LEU A 60 5.79 -8.54 -11.00
C LEU A 60 6.35 -9.70 -10.17
N LYS A 61 5.59 -10.26 -9.21
CA LYS A 61 6.01 -11.45 -8.45
C LYS A 61 6.27 -12.66 -9.35
N ARG A 62 5.46 -12.85 -10.38
CA ARG A 62 5.68 -13.92 -11.36
C ARG A 62 6.99 -13.72 -12.15
N LEU A 63 7.34 -12.49 -12.48
CA LEU A 63 8.64 -12.17 -13.12
C LEU A 63 9.81 -12.46 -12.18
N LEU A 64 9.71 -12.06 -10.90
CA LEU A 64 10.75 -12.35 -9.90
C LEU A 64 11.05 -13.86 -9.80
N ALA A 65 10.02 -14.69 -9.81
CA ALA A 65 10.18 -16.14 -9.76
C ALA A 65 10.86 -16.72 -11.02
N THR A 66 10.84 -16.02 -12.16
CA THR A 66 11.61 -16.41 -13.36
C THR A 66 13.08 -15.97 -13.32
N GLY A 67 13.50 -15.29 -12.25
CA GLY A 67 14.88 -14.82 -12.11
C GLY A 67 15.13 -13.47 -12.78
N SER A 68 14.12 -12.62 -12.97
CA SER A 68 14.27 -11.28 -13.56
C SER A 68 15.22 -10.37 -12.78
N GLY A 69 15.47 -10.66 -11.51
CA GLY A 69 16.14 -9.74 -10.59
C GLY A 69 15.19 -8.61 -10.16
N ASP A 70 15.78 -7.51 -9.69
CA ASP A 70 15.04 -6.36 -9.18
C ASP A 70 14.28 -5.63 -10.27
N VAL A 71 13.00 -5.38 -10.05
CA VAL A 71 12.09 -4.79 -11.04
C VAL A 71 11.24 -3.68 -10.44
N TYR A 72 10.84 -2.72 -11.29
CA TYR A 72 9.80 -1.75 -10.95
C TYR A 72 8.85 -1.51 -12.12
N GLU A 73 7.65 -1.08 -11.80
CA GLU A 73 6.70 -0.55 -12.77
C GLU A 73 6.21 0.83 -12.33
N LEU A 74 6.16 1.77 -13.28
CA LEU A 74 5.60 3.09 -13.11
C LEU A 74 4.42 3.23 -14.07
N GLY A 75 3.21 2.89 -13.61
CA GLY A 75 2.06 2.71 -14.48
C GLY A 75 0.72 3.13 -13.90
N ARG A 76 -0.32 2.97 -14.71
CA ARG A 76 -1.70 3.21 -14.29
C ARG A 76 -2.28 1.99 -13.60
N VAL A 77 -3.06 2.28 -12.56
CA VAL A 77 -3.89 1.31 -11.83
C VAL A 77 -5.28 1.87 -11.63
N PHE A 78 -6.23 0.98 -11.33
CA PHE A 78 -7.66 1.30 -11.32
C PHE A 78 -8.32 0.70 -10.08
N ARG A 79 -9.04 1.53 -9.31
CA ARG A 79 -9.81 1.11 -8.14
C ARG A 79 -11.18 1.77 -8.19
N GLU A 80 -12.23 0.99 -8.35
CA GLU A 80 -13.55 1.46 -8.77
C GLU A 80 -14.16 2.50 -7.83
N SER A 81 -14.08 2.29 -6.54
CA SER A 81 -14.77 3.13 -5.55
C SER A 81 -13.90 4.24 -4.96
N GLU A 82 -12.68 4.42 -5.46
CA GLU A 82 -11.77 5.43 -4.94
C GLU A 82 -12.00 6.80 -5.59
N ALA A 83 -12.94 7.58 -5.05
CA ALA A 83 -13.17 8.97 -5.44
C ALA A 83 -13.19 9.89 -4.22
N GLY A 84 -12.39 10.97 -4.24
CA GLY A 84 -12.30 11.92 -3.13
C GLY A 84 -11.13 12.88 -3.28
N ARG A 85 -10.90 13.70 -2.26
CA ARG A 85 -9.82 14.72 -2.29
C ARG A 85 -8.43 14.15 -2.55
N SER A 86 -8.15 12.93 -2.08
CA SER A 86 -6.86 12.25 -2.22
C SER A 86 -6.93 11.00 -3.10
N HIS A 87 -8.04 10.78 -3.80
CA HIS A 87 -8.31 9.56 -4.57
C HIS A 87 -8.94 9.88 -5.92
N ASN A 88 -8.52 9.13 -6.93
CA ASN A 88 -9.13 9.12 -8.27
C ASN A 88 -9.19 7.66 -8.73
N PRO A 89 -10.28 7.20 -9.37
CA PRO A 89 -10.43 5.81 -9.78
C PRO A 89 -9.32 5.28 -10.69
N GLU A 90 -8.68 6.15 -11.45
CA GLU A 90 -7.48 5.88 -12.23
C GLU A 90 -6.35 6.77 -11.72
N PHE A 91 -5.26 6.16 -11.25
CA PHE A 91 -4.12 6.90 -10.71
C PHE A 91 -2.78 6.27 -11.12
N THR A 92 -1.69 6.97 -10.86
CA THR A 92 -0.35 6.46 -11.16
C THR A 92 0.28 5.87 -9.90
N MET A 93 0.67 4.61 -10.04
CA MET A 93 1.40 3.86 -9.01
C MET A 93 2.83 3.63 -9.48
N LEU A 94 3.75 3.74 -8.55
CA LEU A 94 5.10 3.21 -8.65
C LEU A 94 5.17 2.00 -7.74
N GLU A 95 5.50 0.84 -8.28
CA GLU A 95 5.63 -0.38 -7.50
C GLU A 95 6.93 -1.08 -7.86
N TRP A 96 7.69 -1.52 -6.83
CA TRP A 96 8.98 -2.18 -7.06
C TRP A 96 9.28 -3.24 -6.04
N TYR A 97 10.17 -4.14 -6.44
CA TYR A 97 10.57 -5.32 -5.67
C TYR A 97 12.10 -5.44 -5.67
N ARG A 98 12.64 -5.78 -4.50
CA ARG A 98 14.08 -5.98 -4.28
C ARG A 98 14.32 -7.37 -3.75
N THR A 99 15.00 -8.19 -4.56
CA THR A 99 15.40 -9.54 -4.17
C THR A 99 16.50 -9.50 -3.11
N GLY A 100 16.36 -10.34 -2.08
CA GLY A 100 17.29 -10.40 -0.96
C GLY A 100 17.24 -9.20 0.01
N TYR A 101 16.35 -8.22 -0.21
CA TYR A 101 16.14 -7.15 0.75
C TYR A 101 15.18 -7.59 1.85
N SER A 102 15.44 -7.09 3.05
CA SER A 102 14.44 -7.03 4.12
C SER A 102 13.54 -5.80 3.92
N TYR A 103 12.32 -5.85 4.46
CA TYR A 103 11.43 -4.69 4.45
C TYR A 103 12.02 -3.48 5.20
N TYR A 104 12.96 -3.67 6.14
CA TYR A 104 13.73 -2.58 6.76
C TYR A 104 14.64 -1.86 5.76
N GLN A 105 15.36 -2.61 4.92
CA GLN A 105 16.20 -2.03 3.86
C GLN A 105 15.33 -1.34 2.79
N LEU A 106 14.15 -1.91 2.52
CA LEU A 106 13.21 -1.31 1.59
C LEU A 106 12.64 0.02 2.13
N MET A 107 12.32 0.12 3.43
CA MET A 107 11.93 1.40 4.06
C MET A 107 13.02 2.47 3.87
N ASP A 108 14.30 2.11 4.02
CA ASP A 108 15.40 3.06 3.80
C ASP A 108 15.50 3.49 2.34
N GLU A 109 15.26 2.58 1.38
CA GLU A 109 15.22 2.92 -0.04
C GLU A 109 14.02 3.82 -0.39
N VAL A 110 12.84 3.57 0.19
CA VAL A 110 11.67 4.46 0.06
C VAL A 110 11.97 5.86 0.57
N ALA A 111 12.61 5.98 1.74
CA ALA A 111 13.01 7.27 2.28
C ALA A 111 14.04 7.98 1.37
N ALA A 112 15.00 7.22 0.82
CA ALA A 112 15.98 7.74 -0.11
C ALA A 112 15.33 8.25 -1.41
N LEU A 113 14.36 7.52 -1.97
CA LEU A 113 13.59 7.91 -3.14
C LEU A 113 12.81 9.22 -2.90
N VAL A 114 12.06 9.29 -1.79
CA VAL A 114 11.26 10.48 -1.43
C VAL A 114 12.15 11.71 -1.26
N ARG A 115 13.31 11.55 -0.62
CA ARG A 115 14.30 12.64 -0.47
C ARG A 115 14.94 13.03 -1.80
N HIS A 116 15.29 12.07 -2.66
CA HIS A 116 15.83 12.33 -3.99
C HIS A 116 14.88 13.16 -4.84
N ILE A 117 13.60 12.81 -4.83
CA ILE A 117 12.54 13.50 -5.57
C ILE A 117 12.22 14.85 -4.93
N GLY A 118 12.10 14.88 -3.61
CA GLY A 118 11.71 16.07 -2.85
C GLY A 118 12.81 17.10 -2.71
N ARG A 119 14.07 16.70 -2.96
CA ARG A 119 15.26 17.59 -2.88
C ARG A 119 15.18 18.50 -1.66
N ASP A 120 15.26 19.82 -1.86
CA ASP A 120 15.27 20.81 -0.77
C ASP A 120 14.00 20.77 0.10
N LYS A 121 12.85 20.37 -0.46
CA LYS A 121 11.59 20.35 0.29
C LYS A 121 11.56 19.31 1.39
N PHE A 122 12.09 18.09 1.12
CA PHE A 122 12.04 16.97 2.05
C PHE A 122 13.39 16.60 2.66
N SER A 123 14.47 17.27 2.25
CA SER A 123 15.83 16.97 2.74
C SER A 123 15.97 17.15 4.25
N ALA A 124 15.30 18.15 4.81
CA ALA A 124 15.33 18.46 6.24
C ALA A 124 14.31 17.67 7.07
N TRP A 125 13.41 16.91 6.43
CA TRP A 125 12.38 16.17 7.16
C TRP A 125 12.99 14.99 7.90
N GLN A 126 12.59 14.85 9.16
CA GLN A 126 13.00 13.70 9.98
C GLN A 126 12.36 12.43 9.43
N VAL A 127 13.10 11.32 9.55
CA VAL A 127 12.55 9.97 9.32
C VAL A 127 12.36 9.34 10.68
N GLU A 128 11.14 8.98 11.01
CA GLU A 128 10.80 8.22 12.20
C GLU A 128 10.27 6.86 11.77
N LYS A 129 10.73 5.80 12.44
CA LYS A 129 10.25 4.43 12.25
C LYS A 129 9.65 3.97 13.57
N LEU A 130 8.37 3.63 13.56
CA LEU A 130 7.61 3.18 14.72
C LEU A 130 6.90 1.87 14.39
N THR A 131 6.92 0.93 15.29
CA THR A 131 6.03 -0.22 15.20
C THR A 131 4.57 0.24 15.33
N TYR A 132 3.65 -0.50 14.75
CA TYR A 132 2.22 -0.25 14.91
C TYR A 132 1.81 -0.23 16.40
N ARG A 133 2.45 -1.07 17.22
CA ARG A 133 2.27 -1.09 18.68
C ARG A 133 2.69 0.23 19.32
N GLU A 134 3.95 0.66 19.11
CA GLU A 134 4.47 1.93 19.65
C GLU A 134 3.62 3.12 19.25
N LEU A 135 3.10 3.12 18.02
CA LEU A 135 2.24 4.16 17.51
C LEU A 135 0.91 4.23 18.29
N PHE A 136 0.23 3.09 18.46
CA PHE A 136 -1.02 3.01 19.22
C PHE A 136 -0.83 3.31 20.70
N GLU A 137 0.24 2.83 21.32
CA GLU A 137 0.58 3.17 22.70
C GLU A 137 0.80 4.68 22.87
N ARG A 138 1.53 5.31 21.95
CA ARG A 138 1.81 6.75 21.96
C ARG A 138 0.55 7.61 21.86
N TYR A 139 -0.35 7.30 20.95
CA TYR A 139 -1.50 8.15 20.64
C TYR A 139 -2.79 7.77 21.39
N LEU A 140 -2.95 6.51 21.75
CA LEU A 140 -4.18 5.98 22.34
C LEU A 140 -4.00 5.37 23.74
N GLY A 141 -2.76 5.13 24.15
CA GLY A 141 -2.44 4.50 25.44
C GLY A 141 -2.88 3.05 25.53
N LEU A 142 -2.91 2.31 24.40
CA LEU A 142 -3.28 0.90 24.35
C LEU A 142 -2.40 0.08 23.43
N ASP A 143 -2.20 -1.20 23.75
CA ASP A 143 -1.51 -2.15 22.86
C ASP A 143 -2.50 -2.72 21.84
N PRO A 144 -2.35 -2.40 20.53
CA PRO A 144 -3.26 -2.86 19.48
C PRO A 144 -3.20 -4.37 19.25
N CYS A 145 -2.15 -5.05 19.68
CA CYS A 145 -2.00 -6.49 19.48
C CYS A 145 -2.80 -7.30 20.49
N THR A 146 -3.02 -6.75 21.69
CA THR A 146 -3.69 -7.44 22.80
C THR A 146 -5.06 -6.84 23.15
N ALA A 147 -5.33 -5.58 22.77
CA ALA A 147 -6.60 -4.92 23.03
C ALA A 147 -7.77 -5.67 22.38
N ASP A 148 -8.78 -5.95 23.17
CA ASP A 148 -10.03 -6.53 22.68
C ASP A 148 -10.92 -5.47 21.99
N ARG A 149 -12.01 -5.93 21.38
CA ARG A 149 -12.96 -5.05 20.68
C ARG A 149 -13.55 -3.98 21.62
N ALA A 150 -13.80 -4.30 22.89
CA ALA A 150 -14.38 -3.37 23.84
C ALA A 150 -13.39 -2.25 24.22
N ALA A 151 -12.13 -2.58 24.41
CA ALA A 151 -11.06 -1.62 24.68
C ALA A 151 -10.85 -0.66 23.50
N LEU A 152 -10.85 -1.18 22.25
CA LEU A 152 -10.75 -0.37 21.04
C LEU A 152 -11.96 0.56 20.87
N ALA A 153 -13.18 0.06 21.05
CA ALA A 153 -14.39 0.87 21.01
C ALA A 153 -14.39 1.96 22.09
N SER A 154 -13.91 1.64 23.29
CA SER A 154 -13.75 2.62 24.38
C SER A 154 -12.71 3.69 24.04
N ALA A 155 -11.60 3.33 23.39
CA ALA A 155 -10.63 4.29 22.90
C ALA A 155 -11.25 5.22 21.84
N ALA A 156 -11.96 4.67 20.86
CA ALA A 156 -12.65 5.44 19.82
C ALA A 156 -13.64 6.45 20.43
N LYS A 157 -14.40 6.05 21.42
CA LYS A 157 -15.35 6.92 22.13
C LYS A 157 -14.68 8.10 22.84
N ARG A 158 -13.45 7.92 23.36
CA ARG A 158 -12.68 9.02 23.98
C ARG A 158 -12.21 10.07 22.94
N HIS A 159 -12.22 9.72 21.67
CA HIS A 159 -11.85 10.58 20.54
C HIS A 159 -13.06 10.98 19.67
N ASP A 160 -14.26 10.98 20.26
CA ASP A 160 -15.52 11.38 19.59
C ASP A 160 -15.86 10.54 18.34
N VAL A 161 -15.29 9.36 18.21
CA VAL A 161 -15.70 8.39 17.19
C VAL A 161 -16.92 7.65 17.69
N GLY A 162 -18.02 7.72 16.93
CA GLY A 162 -19.35 7.29 17.36
C GLY A 162 -19.48 5.81 17.73
N ASP A 163 -20.62 5.47 18.31
CA ASP A 163 -20.95 4.10 18.77
C ASP A 163 -21.41 3.25 17.55
N ILE A 164 -20.46 2.51 16.97
CA ILE A 164 -20.68 1.69 15.77
C ILE A 164 -20.28 0.24 16.08
N ALA A 165 -21.04 -0.72 15.56
CA ALA A 165 -20.70 -2.13 15.71
C ALA A 165 -19.67 -2.56 14.66
N LEU A 166 -18.40 -2.58 15.03
CA LEU A 166 -17.28 -2.97 14.16
C LEU A 166 -16.57 -4.22 14.68
N SER A 167 -15.94 -4.98 13.76
CA SER A 167 -14.98 -6.03 14.11
C SER A 167 -13.71 -5.40 14.72
N ARG A 168 -12.86 -6.23 15.33
CA ARG A 168 -11.60 -5.76 15.91
C ARG A 168 -10.71 -5.09 14.84
N ARG A 169 -10.54 -5.72 13.67
CA ARG A 169 -9.78 -5.18 12.53
C ARG A 169 -10.33 -3.81 12.11
N GLN A 170 -11.64 -3.69 11.91
CA GLN A 170 -12.26 -2.42 11.51
C GLN A 170 -12.07 -1.31 12.56
N TRP A 171 -12.04 -1.64 13.87
CA TRP A 171 -11.70 -0.66 14.89
C TRP A 171 -10.26 -0.18 14.81
N LEU A 172 -9.31 -1.08 14.53
CA LEU A 172 -7.90 -0.70 14.33
C LEU A 172 -7.75 0.23 13.13
N ASP A 173 -8.37 -0.11 11.99
CA ASP A 173 -8.35 0.71 10.77
C ASP A 173 -8.98 2.09 11.01
N LEU A 174 -10.11 2.14 11.72
CA LEU A 174 -10.82 3.38 12.02
C LEU A 174 -10.01 4.29 12.96
N LEU A 175 -9.44 3.73 14.03
CA LEU A 175 -8.58 4.48 14.96
C LEU A 175 -7.31 4.99 14.28
N MET A 176 -6.71 4.19 13.41
CA MET A 176 -5.57 4.62 12.61
C MET A 176 -5.94 5.81 11.72
N SER A 177 -7.04 5.71 10.97
CA SER A 177 -7.41 6.72 9.97
C SER A 177 -7.99 8.01 10.57
N LEU A 178 -8.80 7.91 11.62
CA LEU A 178 -9.52 9.07 12.19
C LEU A 178 -8.80 9.73 13.37
N VAL A 179 -7.96 9.00 14.10
CA VAL A 179 -7.31 9.53 15.30
C VAL A 179 -5.81 9.69 15.13
N ILE A 180 -5.12 8.62 14.73
CA ILE A 180 -3.65 8.60 14.70
C ILE A 180 -3.12 9.37 13.50
N GLN A 181 -3.56 9.02 12.29
CA GLN A 181 -3.08 9.62 11.04
C GLN A 181 -3.23 11.16 11.01
N PRO A 182 -4.37 11.76 11.43
CA PRO A 182 -4.49 13.23 11.52
C PRO A 182 -3.56 13.88 12.54
N ALA A 183 -3.09 13.12 13.54
CA ALA A 183 -2.21 13.60 14.60
C ALA A 183 -0.71 13.46 14.24
N LEU A 184 -0.37 12.78 13.14
CA LEU A 184 1.02 12.66 12.71
C LEU A 184 1.65 14.01 12.38
N PRO A 185 2.96 14.21 12.64
CA PRO A 185 3.66 15.45 12.37
C PRO A 185 3.62 15.82 10.88
N GLY A 186 3.27 17.05 10.56
CA GLY A 186 3.04 17.52 9.19
C GLY A 186 4.27 17.57 8.28
N GLN A 187 5.49 17.62 8.85
CA GLN A 187 6.76 17.73 8.12
C GLN A 187 7.72 16.58 8.51
N GLN A 188 7.24 15.37 8.43
CA GLN A 188 7.96 14.17 8.83
C GLN A 188 7.65 13.01 7.88
N LEU A 189 8.63 12.13 7.69
CA LEU A 189 8.49 10.83 7.06
C LEU A 189 8.30 9.81 8.20
N THR A 190 7.06 9.35 8.40
CA THR A 190 6.76 8.38 9.46
C THR A 190 6.50 7.02 8.85
N PHE A 191 7.40 6.07 9.10
CA PHE A 191 7.17 4.67 8.80
C PHE A 191 6.47 4.01 9.98
N VAL A 192 5.35 3.36 9.70
CA VAL A 192 4.64 2.50 10.64
C VAL A 192 4.85 1.07 10.16
N TYR A 193 5.39 0.20 11.00
CA TYR A 193 5.72 -1.17 10.60
C TYR A 193 5.34 -2.19 11.69
N ASP A 194 5.45 -3.48 11.38
CA ASP A 194 5.06 -4.59 12.28
C ASP A 194 3.58 -4.49 12.67
N TYR A 195 2.73 -4.61 11.66
CA TYR A 195 1.27 -4.59 11.82
C TYR A 195 0.75 -5.85 12.55
N PRO A 196 -0.40 -5.80 13.23
CA PRO A 196 -1.05 -7.02 13.72
C PRO A 196 -1.24 -8.04 12.60
N ALA A 197 -1.06 -9.34 12.90
CA ALA A 197 -1.13 -10.41 11.89
C ALA A 197 -2.45 -10.45 11.11
N GLU A 198 -3.57 -10.00 11.71
CA GLU A 198 -4.87 -9.90 11.03
C GLU A 198 -4.93 -8.80 9.94
N GLN A 199 -3.92 -7.91 9.88
CA GLN A 199 -3.77 -6.87 8.87
C GLN A 199 -2.60 -7.17 7.91
N ALA A 200 -2.18 -8.44 7.81
CA ALA A 200 -1.02 -8.85 7.03
C ALA A 200 -1.15 -8.57 5.53
N ALA A 201 -2.36 -8.54 4.96
CA ALA A 201 -2.55 -8.50 3.51
C ALA A 201 -1.70 -9.60 2.83
N LEU A 202 -0.74 -9.21 1.97
CA LEU A 202 0.16 -10.12 1.27
C LEU A 202 1.56 -10.21 1.92
N ALA A 203 1.72 -9.64 3.12
CA ALA A 203 2.98 -9.70 3.86
C ALA A 203 3.19 -11.07 4.54
N ARG A 204 4.45 -11.45 4.68
CA ARG A 204 4.84 -12.54 5.56
C ARG A 204 4.46 -12.23 7.01
N VAL A 205 3.97 -13.23 7.74
CA VAL A 205 3.74 -13.12 9.18
C VAL A 205 4.93 -13.74 9.91
N ARG A 206 5.61 -12.91 10.71
CA ARG A 206 6.70 -13.37 11.58
C ARG A 206 6.13 -13.91 12.90
N PRO A 207 6.57 -15.10 13.34
CA PRO A 207 6.25 -15.59 14.68
C PRO A 207 6.86 -14.66 15.73
N ASP A 208 6.00 -14.04 16.52
CA ASP A 208 6.32 -13.16 17.64
C ASP A 208 5.26 -13.39 18.73
N THR A 209 5.28 -12.66 19.84
CA THR A 209 4.29 -12.76 20.90
C THR A 209 3.65 -11.39 21.17
N PRO A 210 2.49 -11.13 20.56
CA PRO A 210 1.78 -11.88 19.51
C PRO A 210 2.41 -11.79 18.11
N PRO A 211 2.00 -12.64 17.12
CA PRO A 211 2.54 -12.61 15.77
C PRO A 211 2.31 -11.25 15.07
N VAL A 212 3.27 -10.85 14.26
CA VAL A 212 3.26 -9.58 13.53
C VAL A 212 3.42 -9.77 12.02
N ALA A 213 2.75 -8.95 11.25
CA ALA A 213 2.93 -8.89 9.80
C ALA A 213 4.14 -7.99 9.48
N GLU A 214 5.06 -8.50 8.69
CA GLU A 214 6.21 -7.75 8.17
C GLU A 214 5.77 -6.80 7.05
N ARG A 215 4.91 -5.87 7.43
CA ARG A 215 4.29 -4.82 6.62
C ARG A 215 4.72 -3.47 7.13
N PHE A 216 4.88 -2.52 6.22
CA PHE A 216 5.05 -1.12 6.58
C PHE A 216 4.22 -0.19 5.71
N GLU A 217 3.86 0.95 6.26
CA GLU A 217 3.32 2.08 5.53
C GLU A 217 4.20 3.31 5.77
N LEU A 218 4.35 4.15 4.73
CA LEU A 218 4.97 5.46 4.86
C LEU A 218 3.91 6.55 4.86
N TYR A 219 3.94 7.37 5.87
CA TYR A 219 3.18 8.62 5.94
C TYR A 219 4.11 9.82 5.68
N LEU A 220 3.73 10.64 4.71
CA LEU A 220 4.35 11.93 4.44
C LEU A 220 3.48 13.00 5.08
N GLY A 221 3.87 13.43 6.28
CA GLY A 221 2.95 14.15 7.16
C GLY A 221 1.73 13.27 7.46
N ARG A 222 0.53 13.76 7.14
CA ARG A 222 -0.74 13.06 7.37
C ARG A 222 -1.20 12.19 6.19
N THR A 223 -0.42 12.14 5.11
CA THR A 223 -0.80 11.44 3.89
C THR A 223 -0.08 10.11 3.80
N GLU A 224 -0.81 9.01 3.79
CA GLU A 224 -0.27 7.70 3.42
C GLU A 224 0.23 7.77 1.98
N LEU A 225 1.50 7.47 1.80
CA LEU A 225 2.19 7.56 0.52
C LEU A 225 2.54 6.21 -0.06
N ALA A 226 2.97 5.27 0.78
CA ALA A 226 3.43 3.96 0.34
C ALA A 226 3.03 2.86 1.33
N ASN A 227 2.85 1.64 0.80
CA ASN A 227 2.56 0.43 1.54
C ASN A 227 3.46 -0.69 1.01
N GLY A 228 4.19 -1.38 1.88
CA GLY A 228 5.16 -2.38 1.48
C GLY A 228 5.27 -3.55 2.44
N TYR A 229 5.86 -4.63 1.95
CA TYR A 229 5.89 -5.92 2.63
C TYR A 229 7.26 -6.59 2.54
N GLN A 230 7.56 -7.44 3.54
CA GLN A 230 8.33 -8.64 3.27
C GLN A 230 7.37 -9.62 2.63
N GLU A 231 7.66 -10.09 1.44
CA GLU A 231 6.72 -10.86 0.64
C GLU A 231 6.44 -12.25 1.23
N LEU A 232 5.17 -12.65 1.20
CA LEU A 232 4.77 -14.02 1.49
C LEU A 232 5.21 -14.92 0.34
N THR A 233 5.95 -15.99 0.66
CA THR A 233 6.45 -16.97 -0.31
C THR A 233 5.75 -18.33 -0.21
N ASP A 234 4.91 -18.54 0.79
CA ASP A 234 4.16 -19.79 1.00
C ASP A 234 2.87 -19.79 0.17
N ALA A 235 2.82 -20.69 -0.81
CA ALA A 235 1.66 -20.85 -1.72
C ALA A 235 0.39 -21.31 -0.99
N THR A 236 0.54 -22.19 0.00
CA THR A 236 -0.60 -22.71 0.77
C THR A 236 -1.24 -21.62 1.61
N GLU A 237 -0.43 -20.83 2.32
CA GLU A 237 -0.91 -19.69 3.09
C GLU A 237 -1.52 -18.62 2.17
N GLN A 238 -0.90 -18.33 1.01
CA GLN A 238 -1.43 -17.35 0.06
C GLN A 238 -2.82 -17.75 -0.45
N ARG A 239 -3.02 -19.03 -0.79
CA ARG A 239 -4.33 -19.55 -1.22
C ARG A 239 -5.37 -19.41 -0.10
N GLN A 240 -5.02 -19.81 1.12
CA GLN A 240 -5.93 -19.69 2.27
C GLN A 240 -6.36 -18.24 2.52
N ARG A 241 -5.46 -17.28 2.32
CA ARG A 241 -5.80 -15.86 2.45
C ARG A 241 -6.76 -15.39 1.37
N PHE A 242 -6.54 -15.75 0.11
CA PHE A 242 -7.46 -15.44 -0.99
C PHE A 242 -8.85 -16.05 -0.79
N ASP A 243 -8.91 -17.30 -0.32
CA ASP A 243 -10.19 -17.96 -0.01
C ASP A 243 -10.92 -17.24 1.14
N ALA A 244 -10.22 -16.88 2.21
CA ALA A 244 -10.79 -16.14 3.34
C ALA A 244 -11.26 -14.73 2.96
N GLU A 245 -10.53 -14.03 2.11
CA GLU A 245 -10.93 -12.72 1.58
C GLU A 245 -12.20 -12.82 0.72
N ASN A 246 -12.27 -13.81 -0.17
CA ASN A 246 -13.45 -14.07 -0.98
C ASN A 246 -14.66 -14.47 -0.14
N GLU A 247 -14.47 -15.25 0.92
CA GLU A 247 -15.54 -15.57 1.87
C GLU A 247 -16.04 -14.28 2.57
N LEU A 248 -15.12 -13.41 3.01
CA LEU A 248 -15.49 -12.13 3.61
C LEU A 248 -16.20 -11.21 2.61
N ARG A 249 -15.78 -11.20 1.35
CA ARG A 249 -16.50 -10.49 0.27
C ARG A 249 -17.92 -10.98 0.12
N SER A 250 -18.11 -12.31 0.07
CA SER A 250 -19.43 -12.93 0.00
C SER A 250 -20.33 -12.53 1.18
N GLN A 251 -19.80 -12.59 2.40
CA GLN A 251 -20.52 -12.20 3.62
C GLN A 251 -20.93 -10.72 3.63
N ARG A 252 -20.16 -9.85 2.96
CA ARG A 252 -20.45 -8.41 2.81
C ARG A 252 -21.33 -8.10 1.60
N GLY A 253 -21.74 -9.10 0.80
CA GLY A 253 -22.52 -8.91 -0.43
C GLY A 253 -21.72 -8.24 -1.55
N LEU A 254 -20.40 -8.34 -1.54
CA LEU A 254 -19.50 -7.86 -2.59
C LEU A 254 -19.27 -8.96 -3.64
N ASP A 255 -18.86 -8.56 -4.84
CA ASP A 255 -18.46 -9.49 -5.88
C ASP A 255 -17.31 -10.39 -5.40
N VAL A 256 -17.45 -11.69 -5.56
CA VAL A 256 -16.39 -12.68 -5.35
C VAL A 256 -15.53 -12.75 -6.61
N TYR A 257 -14.23 -12.65 -6.47
CA TYR A 257 -13.31 -12.66 -7.59
C TYR A 257 -12.66 -14.00 -7.81
N ARG A 258 -12.33 -14.27 -9.06
CA ARG A 258 -11.49 -15.41 -9.40
C ARG A 258 -10.10 -15.21 -8.82
N ILE A 259 -9.58 -16.24 -8.15
CA ILE A 259 -8.20 -16.24 -7.62
C ILE A 259 -7.20 -16.20 -8.79
N GLU A 260 -6.10 -15.48 -8.60
CA GLU A 260 -4.97 -15.45 -9.54
C GLU A 260 -4.13 -16.73 -9.37
N GLU A 261 -4.60 -17.79 -10.03
CA GLU A 261 -3.98 -19.13 -9.95
C GLU A 261 -2.51 -19.11 -10.38
N HIS A 262 -2.16 -18.30 -11.39
CA HIS A 262 -0.77 -18.21 -11.85
C HIS A 262 0.19 -17.64 -10.78
N LEU A 263 -0.30 -16.81 -9.86
CA LEU A 263 0.52 -16.40 -8.73
C LEU A 263 0.73 -17.57 -7.75
N VAL A 264 -0.34 -18.31 -7.44
CA VAL A 264 -0.24 -19.48 -6.54
C VAL A 264 0.71 -20.52 -7.11
N ASP A 265 0.53 -20.88 -8.39
CA ASP A 265 1.46 -21.77 -9.10
C ASP A 265 2.91 -21.25 -9.05
N THR A 266 3.09 -19.95 -9.18
CA THR A 266 4.41 -19.31 -9.11
C THR A 266 5.04 -19.47 -7.73
N LEU A 267 4.27 -19.29 -6.67
CA LEU A 267 4.75 -19.48 -5.30
C LEU A 267 5.11 -20.95 -5.02
N GLU A 268 4.36 -21.92 -5.58
CA GLU A 268 4.69 -23.35 -5.49
C GLU A 268 6.04 -23.69 -6.15
N HIS A 269 6.39 -23.00 -7.23
CA HIS A 269 7.67 -23.16 -7.91
C HIS A 269 8.82 -22.42 -7.24
N GLY A 270 8.53 -21.48 -6.36
CA GLY A 270 9.47 -20.72 -5.56
C GLY A 270 9.61 -19.26 -5.95
N LEU A 271 9.15 -18.36 -5.09
CA LEU A 271 9.46 -16.94 -5.15
C LEU A 271 10.73 -16.70 -4.33
N PRO A 272 11.74 -15.99 -4.86
CA PRO A 272 12.91 -15.63 -4.07
C PRO A 272 12.50 -14.73 -2.89
N GLU A 273 13.22 -14.83 -1.77
CA GLU A 273 13.06 -13.88 -0.66
C GLU A 273 13.21 -12.47 -1.19
N CYS A 274 12.19 -11.64 -1.02
CA CYS A 274 12.16 -10.27 -1.53
C CYS A 274 11.24 -9.39 -0.68
N ALA A 275 11.43 -8.09 -0.82
CA ALA A 275 10.55 -7.09 -0.26
C ALA A 275 10.01 -6.21 -1.40
N GLY A 276 8.73 -5.88 -1.34
CA GLY A 276 8.03 -5.06 -2.33
C GLY A 276 7.29 -3.88 -1.71
N VAL A 277 7.09 -2.83 -2.50
CA VAL A 277 6.36 -1.63 -2.05
C VAL A 277 5.65 -0.94 -3.20
N ALA A 278 4.43 -0.51 -2.94
CA ALA A 278 3.62 0.34 -3.81
C ALA A 278 3.58 1.78 -3.27
N LEU A 279 3.77 2.78 -4.15
CA LEU A 279 3.80 4.20 -3.83
C LEU A 279 2.86 4.97 -4.75
N GLY A 280 1.99 5.80 -4.17
CA GLY A 280 1.07 6.66 -4.88
C GLY A 280 1.76 7.91 -5.44
N VAL A 281 2.05 7.92 -6.75
CA VAL A 281 2.78 9.02 -7.42
C VAL A 281 1.97 10.32 -7.42
N ASP A 282 0.67 10.25 -7.54
CA ASP A 282 -0.20 11.43 -7.52
C ASP A 282 -0.21 12.08 -6.13
N ARG A 283 -0.26 11.29 -5.05
CA ARG A 283 -0.14 11.78 -3.67
C ARG A 283 1.24 12.38 -3.39
N LEU A 284 2.32 11.77 -3.91
CA LEU A 284 3.66 12.37 -3.83
C LEU A 284 3.71 13.71 -4.55
N LEU A 285 3.09 13.84 -5.72
CA LEU A 285 3.00 15.10 -6.45
C LEU A 285 2.18 16.15 -5.70
N MET A 286 1.07 15.76 -5.05
CA MET A 286 0.32 16.64 -4.16
C MET A 286 1.22 17.19 -3.04
N ALA A 287 1.95 16.32 -2.35
CA ALA A 287 2.86 16.71 -1.29
C ALA A 287 3.97 17.66 -1.80
N LEU A 288 4.53 17.39 -2.98
CA LEU A 288 5.54 18.25 -3.62
C LEU A 288 5.01 19.63 -3.97
N SER A 289 3.80 19.71 -4.51
CA SER A 289 3.20 20.96 -4.99
C SER A 289 2.46 21.74 -3.91
N GLY A 290 2.12 21.10 -2.79
CA GLY A 290 1.23 21.65 -1.77
C GLY A 290 -0.24 21.64 -2.18
N ALA A 291 -0.61 20.82 -3.16
CA ALA A 291 -1.99 20.64 -3.59
C ALA A 291 -2.81 19.90 -2.52
N GLU A 292 -4.04 20.35 -2.30
CA GLU A 292 -4.94 19.73 -1.32
C GLU A 292 -5.96 18.77 -1.95
N ASP A 293 -6.09 18.83 -3.28
CA ASP A 293 -7.00 17.99 -4.05
C ASP A 293 -6.26 17.30 -5.19
N ILE A 294 -6.45 15.99 -5.34
CA ILE A 294 -5.83 15.17 -6.39
C ILE A 294 -6.18 15.66 -7.80
N ASN A 295 -7.35 16.29 -7.97
CA ASN A 295 -7.78 16.87 -9.24
C ASN A 295 -6.87 18.02 -9.73
N GLU A 296 -6.06 18.61 -8.84
CA GLU A 296 -5.11 19.65 -9.22
C GLU A 296 -3.85 19.07 -9.87
N VAL A 297 -3.47 17.83 -9.54
CA VAL A 297 -2.23 17.19 -10.00
C VAL A 297 -2.43 16.20 -11.13
N ILE A 298 -3.67 15.80 -11.42
CA ILE A 298 -4.05 14.95 -12.55
C ILE A 298 -4.55 15.84 -13.69
N ALA A 299 -4.02 15.65 -14.91
CA ALA A 299 -4.38 16.46 -16.07
C ALA A 299 -5.87 16.31 -16.44
N PHE A 300 -6.36 15.09 -16.41
CA PHE A 300 -7.75 14.72 -16.69
C PHE A 300 -8.24 13.79 -15.58
N PRO A 301 -8.73 14.34 -14.43
CA PRO A 301 -9.36 13.53 -13.41
C PRO A 301 -10.69 12.95 -13.90
N ALA A 302 -11.17 11.86 -13.28
CA ALA A 302 -12.37 11.15 -13.69
C ALA A 302 -13.62 12.05 -13.83
N SER A 303 -13.68 13.15 -13.07
CA SER A 303 -14.76 14.16 -13.16
C SER A 303 -14.72 15.00 -14.44
N ARG A 304 -13.61 14.95 -15.22
CA ARG A 304 -13.38 15.75 -16.45
C ARG A 304 -12.81 14.92 -17.60
N ALA A 305 -12.72 13.60 -17.45
CA ALA A 305 -12.27 12.65 -18.47
C ALA A 305 -13.40 12.24 -19.42
#